data_0a04083c04eb250e4a499aa6827c83cc
#
_entry.id   0a04083c04eb250e4a499aa6827c83cc
#
_cell.length_a   1.000
_cell.length_b   1.000
_cell.length_c   1.000
_cell.angle_alpha   90.00
_cell.angle_beta   90.00
_cell.angle_gamma   90.00
#
_symmetry.space_group_name_H-M   'P 1'
#
loop_
_entity.id
_entity.type
_entity.pdbx_description
1 polymer ?
#
loop_
_entity_poly.entity_id
_entity_poly.type
_entity_poly.pdbx_seq_one_letter_code
_entity_poly.pdbx_strand_id
1 'polypeptide(L)'
;TIRMGALLYLLLMVINSSAMFVNVFAGVGMHLDNLQNASLGNWCMVGYAIGAVIAMVLGGKGLHFKYLFAMGFFFLSLSAVFMYFEVQTAGVYERLKYAVIIRATGMMILYALTAAYANQRMPFKYLSTWICIMLTVRMVVGPSIGGAIYTNVLQERQQHYITRYAQNVDLLNPDASTSFLGTVQGMKYQGKSETEARNMAAISTKGRIQVQATLSALKEMAGWTIYGGLICMIFVLVVPYPKRKLLT
;
A
#
# COMPACT_ATOMS: atom_id res chain seq x y z
N THR A 1 -27.86 -8.36 0.29
CA THR A 1 -27.12 -7.62 1.33
C THR A 1 -25.87 -8.38 1.77
N ILE A 2 -25.97 -9.63 2.24
CA ILE A 2 -24.84 -10.42 2.71
C ILE A 2 -23.81 -10.63 1.60
N ARG A 3 -24.22 -11.04 0.39
CA ARG A 3 -23.32 -11.22 -0.78
C ARG A 3 -22.59 -9.93 -1.11
N MET A 4 -23.29 -8.80 -1.07
CA MET A 4 -22.69 -7.49 -1.35
C MET A 4 -21.71 -7.08 -0.26
N GLY A 5 -22.06 -7.30 1.03
CA GLY A 5 -21.16 -7.07 2.15
C GLY A 5 -19.90 -7.91 2.05
N ALA A 6 -20.02 -9.20 1.69
CA ALA A 6 -18.87 -10.07 1.47
C ALA A 6 -17.97 -9.62 0.32
N LEU A 7 -18.56 -9.19 -0.82
CA LEU A 7 -17.79 -8.65 -1.95
C LEU A 7 -17.04 -7.37 -1.57
N LEU A 8 -17.70 -6.42 -0.91
CA LEU A 8 -17.06 -5.19 -0.45
C LEU A 8 -15.93 -5.49 0.55
N TYR A 9 -16.13 -6.49 1.39
CA TYR A 9 -15.11 -6.91 2.34
C TYR A 9 -13.89 -7.55 1.65
N LEU A 10 -14.10 -8.37 0.62
CA LEU A 10 -13.02 -8.94 -0.18
C LEU A 10 -12.25 -7.85 -0.93
N LEU A 11 -12.94 -6.90 -1.57
CA LEU A 11 -12.31 -5.76 -2.23
C LEU A 11 -11.47 -4.94 -1.25
N LEU A 12 -12.00 -4.69 -0.06
CA LEU A 12 -11.28 -4.01 1.00
C LEU A 12 -10.01 -4.77 1.39
N MET A 13 -10.08 -6.10 1.55
CA MET A 13 -8.93 -6.91 1.92
C MET A 13 -7.84 -6.89 0.86
N VAL A 14 -8.21 -6.99 -0.42
CA VAL A 14 -7.26 -6.89 -1.54
C VAL A 14 -6.56 -5.53 -1.52
N ILE A 15 -7.31 -4.43 -1.44
CA ILE A 15 -6.72 -3.09 -1.40
C ILE A 15 -5.86 -2.89 -0.14
N ASN A 16 -6.26 -3.45 0.99
CA ASN A 16 -5.47 -3.36 2.23
C ASN A 16 -4.09 -4.01 2.10
N SER A 17 -3.95 -5.04 1.30
CA SER A 17 -2.66 -5.70 1.07
C SER A 17 -1.62 -4.76 0.46
N SER A 18 -2.03 -3.62 -0.11
CA SER A 18 -1.14 -2.52 -0.51
C SER A 18 -0.35 -1.90 0.65
N ALA A 19 -0.68 -2.23 1.91
CA ALA A 19 0.11 -1.85 3.09
C ALA A 19 1.58 -2.29 3.00
N MET A 20 1.83 -3.40 2.32
CA MET A 20 3.16 -3.92 2.07
C MET A 20 4.06 -2.89 1.37
N PHE A 21 3.52 -2.01 0.52
CA PHE A 21 4.30 -0.98 -0.18
C PHE A 21 4.98 0.00 0.77
N VAL A 22 4.29 0.36 1.86
CA VAL A 22 4.86 1.25 2.87
C VAL A 22 6.10 0.63 3.50
N ASN A 23 6.02 -0.65 3.89
CA ASN A 23 7.13 -1.35 4.52
C ASN A 23 8.30 -1.57 3.55
N VAL A 24 8.02 -1.94 2.30
CA VAL A 24 9.05 -2.10 1.27
C VAL A 24 9.71 -0.76 0.96
N PHE A 25 8.95 0.32 0.82
CA PHE A 25 9.48 1.65 0.59
C PHE A 25 10.32 2.15 1.78
N ALA A 26 9.83 1.96 3.00
CA ALA A 26 10.56 2.32 4.22
C ALA A 26 11.92 1.59 4.32
N GLY A 27 11.96 0.30 4.01
CA GLY A 27 13.20 -0.49 4.05
C GLY A 27 14.14 -0.21 2.89
N VAL A 28 13.64 -0.21 1.66
CA VAL A 28 14.48 -0.11 0.44
C VAL A 28 14.75 1.33 0.04
N GLY A 29 13.74 2.20 0.10
CA GLY A 29 13.86 3.58 -0.36
C GLY A 29 14.44 4.53 0.68
N MET A 30 14.08 4.34 1.93
CA MET A 30 14.48 5.22 3.04
C MET A 30 15.54 4.62 3.94
N HIS A 31 15.89 3.34 3.77
CA HIS A 31 16.84 2.60 4.61
C HIS A 31 16.51 2.69 6.11
N LEU A 32 15.21 2.72 6.46
CA LEU A 32 14.79 2.77 7.84
C LEU A 32 15.10 1.46 8.57
N ASP A 33 15.54 1.58 9.82
CA ASP A 33 15.72 0.45 10.72
C ASP A 33 14.38 -0.23 11.01
N ASN A 34 14.43 -1.52 11.39
CA ASN A 34 13.25 -2.28 11.76
C ASN A 34 12.43 -1.61 12.87
N LEU A 35 13.09 -0.93 13.82
CA LEU A 35 12.43 -0.20 14.88
C LEU A 35 11.67 1.03 14.35
N GLN A 36 12.30 1.79 13.46
CA GLN A 36 11.67 2.95 12.81
C GLN A 36 10.51 2.53 11.91
N ASN A 37 10.67 1.41 11.17
CA ASN A 37 9.60 0.86 10.36
C ASN A 37 8.43 0.36 11.22
N ALA A 38 8.70 -0.29 12.35
CA ALA A 38 7.67 -0.68 13.31
C ALA A 38 6.95 0.53 13.91
N SER A 39 7.64 1.66 14.12
CA SER A 39 7.04 2.89 14.63
C SER A 39 5.99 3.50 13.68
N LEU A 40 6.08 3.24 12.36
CA LEU A 40 5.04 3.60 11.41
C LEU A 40 3.71 2.89 11.72
N GLY A 41 3.76 1.68 12.29
CA GLY A 41 2.59 0.96 12.76
C GLY A 41 1.80 1.70 13.84
N ASN A 42 2.47 2.47 14.69
CA ASN A 42 1.83 3.26 15.74
C ASN A 42 0.95 4.37 15.15
N TRP A 43 1.36 4.96 14.01
CA TRP A 43 0.57 5.98 13.31
C TRP A 43 -0.69 5.41 12.67
N CYS A 44 -0.74 4.10 12.39
CA CYS A 44 -1.98 3.42 12.00
C CYS A 44 -3.05 3.51 13.11
N MET A 45 -2.66 3.45 14.39
CA MET A 45 -3.59 3.57 15.52
C MET A 45 -4.29 4.93 15.54
N VAL A 46 -3.55 6.01 15.25
CA VAL A 46 -4.13 7.36 15.13
C VAL A 46 -5.15 7.40 14.00
N GLY A 47 -4.81 6.83 12.84
CA GLY A 47 -5.73 6.74 11.70
C GLY A 47 -6.98 5.91 12.02
N TYR A 48 -6.84 4.79 12.72
CA TYR A 48 -7.98 3.97 13.16
C TYR A 48 -8.89 4.74 14.13
N ALA A 49 -8.34 5.50 15.08
CA ALA A 49 -9.14 6.31 16.00
C ALA A 49 -9.94 7.37 15.24
N ILE A 50 -9.30 8.09 14.33
CA ILE A 50 -9.97 9.09 13.48
C ILE A 50 -11.07 8.44 12.64
N GLY A 51 -10.77 7.32 11.98
CA GLY A 51 -11.73 6.59 11.16
C GLY A 51 -12.93 6.05 11.93
N ALA A 52 -12.71 5.58 13.17
CA ALA A 52 -13.77 5.13 14.05
C ALA A 52 -14.73 6.28 14.44
N VAL A 53 -14.16 7.44 14.82
CA VAL A 53 -14.96 8.64 15.14
C VAL A 53 -15.78 9.10 13.93
N ILE A 54 -15.17 9.17 12.75
CA ILE A 54 -15.87 9.54 11.51
C ILE A 54 -17.02 8.55 11.22
N ALA A 55 -16.74 7.25 11.28
CA ALA A 55 -17.74 6.22 11.02
C ALA A 55 -18.91 6.29 12.03
N MET A 56 -18.60 6.55 13.31
CA MET A 56 -19.60 6.67 14.37
C MET A 56 -20.45 7.93 14.20
N VAL A 57 -19.84 9.09 14.01
CA VAL A 57 -20.56 10.37 13.88
C VAL A 57 -21.42 10.41 12.62
N LEU A 58 -20.84 10.07 11.47
CA LEU A 58 -21.57 10.11 10.20
C LEU A 58 -22.58 8.96 10.10
N GLY A 59 -22.22 7.79 10.64
CA GLY A 59 -23.13 6.66 10.78
C GLY A 59 -24.32 7.00 11.71
N GLY A 60 -24.08 7.67 12.82
CA GLY A 60 -25.11 8.11 13.77
C GLY A 60 -26.06 9.17 13.19
N LYS A 61 -25.54 10.09 12.36
CA LYS A 61 -26.37 11.09 11.65
C LYS A 61 -27.27 10.52 10.56
N GLY A 62 -27.29 9.20 10.36
CA GLY A 62 -28.19 8.57 9.38
C GLY A 62 -27.73 8.68 7.92
N LEU A 63 -26.48 9.08 7.66
CA LEU A 63 -25.95 9.11 6.31
C LEU A 63 -26.08 7.74 5.63
N HIS A 64 -26.42 7.74 4.36
CA HIS A 64 -26.63 6.52 3.59
C HIS A 64 -25.29 5.75 3.45
N PHE A 65 -25.30 4.43 3.66
CA PHE A 65 -24.11 3.58 3.57
C PHE A 65 -23.28 3.79 2.30
N LYS A 66 -23.95 4.07 1.19
CA LYS A 66 -23.35 4.37 -0.11
C LYS A 66 -22.25 5.45 -0.02
N TYR A 67 -22.57 6.59 0.61
CA TYR A 67 -21.63 7.71 0.73
C TYR A 67 -20.50 7.41 1.71
N LEU A 68 -20.82 6.68 2.77
CA LEU A 68 -19.83 6.29 3.77
C LEU A 68 -18.80 5.29 3.20
N PHE A 69 -19.25 4.30 2.41
CA PHE A 69 -18.35 3.39 1.71
C PHE A 69 -17.51 4.14 0.67
N ALA A 70 -18.11 5.03 -0.11
CA ALA A 70 -17.38 5.83 -1.09
C ALA A 70 -16.29 6.68 -0.42
N MET A 71 -16.57 7.27 0.75
CA MET A 71 -15.61 8.03 1.54
C MET A 71 -14.44 7.15 2.00
N GLY A 72 -14.71 5.92 2.47
CA GLY A 72 -13.65 5.00 2.87
C GLY A 72 -12.72 4.64 1.70
N PHE A 73 -13.25 4.32 0.52
CA PHE A 73 -12.45 4.07 -0.68
C PHE A 73 -11.72 5.32 -1.17
N PHE A 74 -12.33 6.50 -1.02
CA PHE A 74 -11.66 7.77 -1.31
C PHE A 74 -10.41 7.98 -0.45
N PHE A 75 -10.48 7.75 0.86
CA PHE A 75 -9.31 7.84 1.73
C PHE A 75 -8.22 6.82 1.36
N LEU A 76 -8.58 5.60 0.94
CA LEU A 76 -7.62 4.62 0.46
C LEU A 76 -6.92 5.09 -0.82
N SER A 77 -7.68 5.60 -1.80
CA SER A 77 -7.12 6.17 -3.03
C SER A 77 -6.24 7.38 -2.73
N LEU A 78 -6.67 8.27 -1.83
CA LEU A 78 -5.91 9.44 -1.43
C LEU A 78 -4.56 9.05 -0.79
N SER A 79 -4.55 8.02 0.06
CA SER A 79 -3.28 7.52 0.63
C SER A 79 -2.34 6.98 -0.43
N ALA A 80 -2.87 6.31 -1.46
CA ALA A 80 -2.07 5.82 -2.58
C ALA A 80 -1.50 6.96 -3.44
N VAL A 81 -2.24 8.08 -3.58
CA VAL A 81 -1.74 9.31 -4.21
C VAL A 81 -0.56 9.88 -3.42
N PHE A 82 -0.68 9.99 -2.08
CA PHE A 82 0.44 10.42 -1.25
C PHE A 82 1.65 9.49 -1.42
N MET A 83 1.45 8.18 -1.41
CA MET A 83 2.53 7.21 -1.65
C MET A 83 3.15 7.39 -3.03
N TYR A 84 2.38 7.62 -4.09
CA TYR A 84 2.87 7.81 -5.44
C TYR A 84 3.85 8.99 -5.54
N PHE A 85 3.58 10.09 -4.84
CA PHE A 85 4.46 11.26 -4.83
C PHE A 85 5.66 11.10 -3.90
N GLU A 86 5.52 10.37 -2.79
CA GLU A 86 6.60 10.18 -1.81
C GLU A 86 7.58 9.05 -2.18
N VAL A 87 7.21 8.12 -3.06
CA VAL A 87 8.11 7.05 -3.54
C VAL A 87 9.21 7.65 -4.42
N GLN A 88 10.26 8.13 -3.74
CA GLN A 88 11.47 8.74 -4.31
C GLN A 88 12.67 8.34 -3.45
N THR A 89 13.88 8.50 -3.97
CA THR A 89 15.13 8.25 -3.23
C THR A 89 15.36 9.19 -2.05
N ALA A 90 14.65 10.31 -2.01
CA ALA A 90 14.72 11.31 -0.94
C ALA A 90 13.39 11.41 -0.16
N GLY A 91 12.73 10.28 0.07
CA GLY A 91 11.47 10.24 0.82
C GLY A 91 11.63 10.77 2.24
N VAL A 92 10.64 11.51 2.72
CA VAL A 92 10.64 12.11 4.07
C VAL A 92 9.74 11.30 5.00
N TYR A 93 10.29 10.81 6.10
CA TYR A 93 9.56 10.02 7.10
C TYR A 93 8.27 10.70 7.58
N GLU A 94 8.31 12.01 7.80
CA GLU A 94 7.13 12.77 8.24
C GLU A 94 5.97 12.70 7.25
N ARG A 95 6.25 12.75 5.96
CA ARG A 95 5.22 12.67 4.92
C ARG A 95 4.64 11.26 4.78
N LEU A 96 5.49 10.25 4.98
CA LEU A 96 5.06 8.85 4.98
C LEU A 96 4.03 8.57 6.09
N LYS A 97 4.19 9.18 7.27
CA LYS A 97 3.22 9.09 8.36
C LYS A 97 1.81 9.51 7.92
N TYR A 98 1.68 10.61 7.17
CA TYR A 98 0.37 11.07 6.69
C TYR A 98 -0.29 10.06 5.75
N ALA A 99 0.47 9.46 4.85
CA ALA A 99 -0.04 8.40 3.98
C ALA A 99 -0.58 7.22 4.79
N VAL A 100 0.15 6.81 5.84
CA VAL A 100 -0.25 5.72 6.75
C VAL A 100 -1.52 6.08 7.53
N ILE A 101 -1.61 7.29 8.09
CA ILE A 101 -2.79 7.76 8.85
C ILE A 101 -4.02 7.79 7.95
N ILE A 102 -3.91 8.38 6.75
CA ILE A 102 -5.02 8.50 5.79
C ILE A 102 -5.51 7.11 5.38
N ARG A 103 -4.58 6.18 5.10
CA ARG A 103 -4.92 4.80 4.77
C ARG A 103 -5.66 4.11 5.92
N ALA A 104 -5.13 4.21 7.13
CA ALA A 104 -5.73 3.59 8.32
C ALA A 104 -7.12 4.17 8.61
N THR A 105 -7.33 5.46 8.39
CA THR A 105 -8.64 6.13 8.50
C THR A 105 -9.65 5.51 7.52
N GLY A 106 -9.30 5.42 6.24
CA GLY A 106 -10.15 4.80 5.22
C GLY A 106 -10.49 3.35 5.53
N MET A 107 -9.48 2.59 5.97
CA MET A 107 -9.63 1.20 6.38
C MET A 107 -10.62 1.03 7.54
N MET A 108 -10.49 1.84 8.59
CA MET A 108 -11.38 1.73 9.76
C MET A 108 -12.82 2.08 9.42
N ILE A 109 -13.03 3.11 8.59
CA ILE A 109 -14.35 3.46 8.09
C ILE A 109 -14.98 2.25 7.37
N LEU A 110 -14.25 1.63 6.44
CA LEU A 110 -14.75 0.50 5.67
C LEU A 110 -15.00 -0.74 6.55
N TYR A 111 -14.14 -1.04 7.52
CA TYR A 111 -14.35 -2.15 8.46
C TYR A 111 -15.61 -1.96 9.29
N ALA A 112 -15.75 -0.80 9.92
CA ALA A 112 -16.90 -0.51 10.76
C ALA A 112 -18.22 -0.57 9.97
N LEU A 113 -18.22 -0.01 8.76
CA LEU A 113 -19.39 0.03 7.90
C LEU A 113 -19.76 -1.32 7.32
N THR A 114 -18.78 -2.13 6.92
CA THR A 114 -19.04 -3.48 6.39
C THR A 114 -19.65 -4.36 7.46
N ALA A 115 -19.12 -4.29 8.69
CA ALA A 115 -19.71 -4.99 9.83
C ALA A 115 -21.14 -4.52 10.11
N ALA A 116 -21.36 -3.20 10.20
CA ALA A 116 -22.68 -2.64 10.45
C ALA A 116 -23.69 -2.99 9.33
N TYR A 117 -23.27 -2.90 8.07
CA TYR A 117 -24.12 -3.21 6.91
C TYR A 117 -24.53 -4.69 6.86
N ALA A 118 -23.60 -5.59 7.11
CA ALA A 118 -23.85 -7.03 7.11
C ALA A 118 -24.77 -7.43 8.27
N ASN A 119 -24.55 -6.85 9.46
CA ASN A 119 -25.31 -7.21 10.67
C ASN A 119 -26.76 -6.72 10.65
N GLN A 120 -27.10 -5.64 9.90
CA GLN A 120 -28.46 -5.08 9.87
C GLN A 120 -29.56 -6.06 9.45
N ARG A 121 -29.24 -7.07 8.65
CA ARG A 121 -30.21 -8.01 8.10
C ARG A 121 -29.90 -9.46 8.46
N MET A 122 -28.94 -9.69 9.36
CA MET A 122 -28.54 -11.02 9.75
C MET A 122 -29.40 -11.47 10.94
N PRO A 123 -30.04 -12.64 10.85
CA PRO A 123 -30.68 -13.24 12.01
C PRO A 123 -29.64 -13.49 13.11
N PHE A 124 -29.99 -13.18 14.34
CA PHE A 124 -29.09 -13.31 15.51
C PHE A 124 -28.43 -14.70 15.60
N LYS A 125 -29.16 -15.73 15.20
CA LYS A 125 -28.66 -17.14 15.14
C LYS A 125 -27.37 -17.30 14.33
N TYR A 126 -27.18 -16.50 13.27
CA TYR A 126 -26.02 -16.62 12.35
C TYR A 126 -24.94 -15.55 12.59
N LEU A 127 -25.14 -14.66 13.56
CA LEU A 127 -24.22 -13.55 13.82
C LEU A 127 -22.80 -14.05 14.18
N SER A 128 -22.72 -15.06 15.06
CA SER A 128 -21.44 -15.65 15.46
C SER A 128 -20.70 -16.26 14.28
N THR A 129 -21.39 -17.04 13.46
CA THR A 129 -20.80 -17.65 12.24
C THR A 129 -20.28 -16.60 11.27
N TRP A 130 -21.05 -15.52 11.11
CA TRP A 130 -20.64 -14.41 10.24
C TRP A 130 -19.39 -13.70 10.74
N ILE A 131 -19.30 -13.42 12.04
CA ILE A 131 -18.12 -12.82 12.66
C ILE A 131 -16.90 -13.71 12.45
N CYS A 132 -17.03 -15.03 12.66
CA CYS A 132 -15.95 -15.99 12.39
C CYS A 132 -15.50 -15.96 10.93
N ILE A 133 -16.43 -15.94 9.96
CA ILE A 133 -16.09 -15.85 8.54
C ILE A 133 -15.36 -14.53 8.23
N MET A 134 -15.84 -13.41 8.76
CA MET A 134 -15.17 -12.11 8.55
C MET A 134 -13.77 -12.09 9.13
N LEU A 135 -13.57 -12.65 10.33
CA LEU A 135 -12.25 -12.75 10.95
C LEU A 135 -11.31 -13.66 10.14
N THR A 136 -11.79 -14.80 9.67
CA THR A 136 -11.01 -15.72 8.83
C THR A 136 -10.59 -15.04 7.52
N VAL A 137 -11.51 -14.36 6.84
CA VAL A 137 -11.20 -13.61 5.62
C VAL A 137 -10.19 -12.50 5.91
N ARG A 138 -10.31 -11.80 7.03
CA ARG A 138 -9.40 -10.71 7.41
C ARG A 138 -7.99 -11.20 7.74
N MET A 139 -7.90 -12.28 8.53
CA MET A 139 -6.61 -12.72 9.09
C MET A 139 -5.85 -13.70 8.19
N VAL A 140 -6.59 -14.47 7.38
CA VAL A 140 -5.99 -15.54 6.56
C VAL A 140 -6.13 -15.24 5.07
N VAL A 141 -7.38 -15.14 4.58
CA VAL A 141 -7.64 -15.07 3.13
C VAL A 141 -7.11 -13.77 2.51
N GLY A 142 -7.39 -12.62 3.14
CA GLY A 142 -6.97 -11.32 2.65
C GLY A 142 -5.46 -11.18 2.55
N PRO A 143 -4.71 -11.35 3.64
CA PRO A 143 -3.25 -11.27 3.62
C PRO A 143 -2.60 -12.30 2.70
N SER A 144 -3.10 -13.55 2.67
CA SER A 144 -2.51 -14.61 1.84
C SER A 144 -2.72 -14.34 0.35
N ILE A 145 -3.96 -14.09 -0.08
CA ILE A 145 -4.26 -13.87 -1.50
C ILE A 145 -3.75 -12.49 -1.94
N GLY A 146 -4.10 -11.45 -1.21
CA GLY A 146 -3.68 -10.10 -1.54
C GLY A 146 -2.17 -9.95 -1.47
N GLY A 147 -1.53 -10.47 -0.42
CA GLY A 147 -0.07 -10.47 -0.28
C GLY A 147 0.62 -11.19 -1.42
N ALA A 148 0.14 -12.38 -1.81
CA ALA A 148 0.70 -13.14 -2.92
C ALA A 148 0.57 -12.38 -4.25
N ILE A 149 -0.59 -11.81 -4.55
CA ILE A 149 -0.81 -11.01 -5.76
C ILE A 149 0.17 -9.83 -5.81
N TYR A 150 0.20 -9.03 -4.74
CA TYR A 150 1.05 -7.85 -4.71
C TYR A 150 2.55 -8.18 -4.74
N THR A 151 2.98 -9.27 -4.06
CA THR A 151 4.38 -9.71 -4.07
C THR A 151 4.80 -10.17 -5.46
N ASN A 152 3.99 -11.00 -6.10
CA ASN A 152 4.30 -11.51 -7.45
C ASN A 152 4.36 -10.37 -8.47
N VAL A 153 3.38 -9.48 -8.46
CA VAL A 153 3.36 -8.31 -9.35
C VAL A 153 4.55 -7.40 -9.08
N LEU A 154 4.88 -7.15 -7.80
CA LEU A 154 6.06 -6.34 -7.44
C LEU A 154 7.35 -6.96 -7.99
N GLN A 155 7.54 -8.27 -7.83
CA GLN A 155 8.72 -8.97 -8.33
C GLN A 155 8.78 -8.92 -9.87
N GLU A 156 7.67 -9.15 -10.56
CA GLU A 156 7.60 -9.06 -12.02
C GLU A 156 7.98 -7.66 -12.51
N ARG A 157 7.40 -6.61 -11.92
CA ARG A 157 7.69 -5.23 -12.29
C ARG A 157 9.10 -4.81 -11.92
N GLN A 158 9.59 -5.25 -10.78
CA GLN A 158 10.98 -5.02 -10.39
C GLN A 158 11.96 -5.63 -11.39
N GLN A 159 11.75 -6.88 -11.83
CA GLN A 159 12.59 -7.52 -12.85
C GLN A 159 12.51 -6.78 -14.20
N HIS A 160 11.33 -6.36 -14.61
CA HIS A 160 11.17 -5.54 -15.81
C HIS A 160 11.98 -4.26 -15.75
N TYR A 161 11.93 -3.53 -14.64
CA TYR A 161 12.71 -2.29 -14.47
C TYR A 161 14.21 -2.57 -14.32
N ILE A 162 14.63 -3.65 -13.67
CA ILE A 162 16.04 -4.05 -13.60
C ILE A 162 16.60 -4.25 -15.02
N THR A 163 15.88 -5.01 -15.85
CA THR A 163 16.28 -5.26 -17.25
C THR A 163 16.37 -3.95 -18.04
N ARG A 164 15.36 -3.08 -17.90
CA ARG A 164 15.33 -1.79 -18.59
C ARG A 164 16.45 -0.86 -18.14
N TYR A 165 16.77 -0.80 -16.85
CA TYR A 165 17.84 0.05 -16.33
C TYR A 165 19.22 -0.53 -16.63
N ALA A 166 19.39 -1.86 -16.62
CA ALA A 166 20.63 -2.51 -16.99
C ALA A 166 21.02 -2.21 -18.44
N GLN A 167 20.06 -2.13 -19.36
CA GLN A 167 20.30 -1.74 -20.75
C GLN A 167 20.87 -0.32 -20.89
N ASN A 168 20.54 0.59 -19.98
CA ASN A 168 21.02 1.97 -19.98
C ASN A 168 22.41 2.13 -19.29
N VAL A 169 22.89 1.10 -18.62
CA VAL A 169 24.21 1.08 -17.95
C VAL A 169 25.21 0.30 -18.81
N ASP A 170 25.20 0.56 -20.10
CA ASP A 170 26.22 0.05 -21.01
C ASP A 170 27.49 0.90 -20.90
N LEU A 171 28.66 0.26 -21.04
CA LEU A 171 29.97 0.93 -21.10
C LEU A 171 30.06 1.97 -22.24
N LEU A 172 29.19 1.85 -23.23
CA LEU A 172 29.05 2.82 -24.33
C LEU A 172 28.32 4.11 -23.92
N ASN A 173 27.62 4.11 -22.78
CA ASN A 173 26.99 5.33 -22.28
C ASN A 173 28.03 6.15 -21.47
N PRO A 174 28.41 7.36 -21.94
CA PRO A 174 29.48 8.16 -21.33
C PRO A 174 29.18 8.53 -19.88
N ASP A 175 27.92 8.80 -19.53
CA ASP A 175 27.53 9.17 -18.17
C ASP A 175 27.63 7.98 -17.20
N ALA A 176 27.22 6.80 -17.66
CA ALA A 176 27.33 5.57 -16.88
C ALA A 176 28.79 5.17 -16.66
N SER A 177 29.61 5.24 -17.71
CA SER A 177 31.03 4.93 -17.64
C SER A 177 31.79 5.91 -16.73
N THR A 178 31.51 7.20 -16.82
CA THR A 178 32.10 8.24 -15.97
C THR A 178 31.75 8.04 -14.50
N SER A 179 30.50 7.74 -14.20
CA SER A 179 30.02 7.46 -12.82
C SER A 179 30.67 6.19 -12.27
N PHE A 180 30.79 5.15 -13.09
CA PHE A 180 31.44 3.89 -12.70
C PHE A 180 32.94 4.10 -12.42
N LEU A 181 33.65 4.77 -13.33
CA LEU A 181 35.08 5.08 -13.18
C LEU A 181 35.34 5.98 -11.97
N GLY A 182 34.48 6.97 -11.72
CA GLY A 182 34.55 7.81 -10.53
C GLY A 182 34.41 7.00 -9.24
N THR A 183 33.51 6.01 -9.23
CA THR A 183 33.34 5.09 -8.10
C THR A 183 34.58 4.21 -7.90
N VAL A 184 35.15 3.69 -8.99
CA VAL A 184 36.42 2.89 -8.96
C VAL A 184 37.56 3.75 -8.41
N GLN A 185 37.73 4.97 -8.86
CA GLN A 185 38.75 5.87 -8.35
C GLN A 185 38.57 6.17 -6.87
N GLY A 186 37.35 6.46 -6.44
CA GLY A 186 37.03 6.66 -5.00
C GLY A 186 37.44 5.47 -4.14
N MET A 187 37.20 4.24 -4.60
CA MET A 187 37.62 3.01 -3.91
C MET A 187 39.16 2.82 -3.89
N LYS A 188 39.85 3.21 -4.99
CA LYS A 188 41.33 3.20 -5.01
C LYS A 188 41.92 4.20 -4.01
N TYR A 189 41.36 5.38 -3.85
CA TYR A 189 41.79 6.33 -2.82
C TYR A 189 41.62 5.79 -1.39
N GLN A 190 40.70 4.84 -1.19
CA GLN A 190 40.52 4.13 0.08
C GLN A 190 41.50 2.98 0.27
N GLY A 191 42.50 2.81 -0.61
CA GLY A 191 43.53 1.79 -0.50
C GLY A 191 43.17 0.40 -1.07
N LYS A 192 42.06 0.30 -1.86
CA LYS A 192 41.69 -0.96 -2.51
C LYS A 192 42.52 -1.20 -3.77
N SER A 193 42.81 -2.48 -4.05
CA SER A 193 43.41 -2.87 -5.32
C SER A 193 42.47 -2.55 -6.50
N GLU A 194 43.03 -2.44 -7.70
CA GLU A 194 42.22 -2.12 -8.88
C GLU A 194 41.10 -3.14 -9.13
N THR A 195 41.40 -4.42 -8.94
CA THR A 195 40.45 -5.51 -9.13
C THR A 195 39.32 -5.46 -8.09
N GLU A 196 39.66 -5.24 -6.83
CA GLU A 196 38.69 -5.08 -5.74
C GLU A 196 37.84 -3.83 -5.93
N ALA A 197 38.44 -2.69 -6.33
CA ALA A 197 37.73 -1.45 -6.58
C ALA A 197 36.71 -1.60 -7.72
N ARG A 198 37.06 -2.27 -8.81
CA ARG A 198 36.14 -2.58 -9.91
C ARG A 198 34.98 -3.49 -9.48
N ASN A 199 35.29 -4.56 -8.73
CA ASN A 199 34.26 -5.45 -8.21
C ASN A 199 33.28 -4.73 -7.26
N MET A 200 33.80 -3.92 -6.34
CA MET A 200 32.97 -3.13 -5.42
C MET A 200 32.13 -2.09 -6.16
N ALA A 201 32.68 -1.42 -7.18
CA ALA A 201 31.95 -0.49 -8.01
C ALA A 201 30.81 -1.18 -8.77
N ALA A 202 31.04 -2.39 -9.30
CA ALA A 202 30.03 -3.18 -9.98
C ALA A 202 28.89 -3.58 -9.01
N ILE A 203 29.22 -4.02 -7.80
CA ILE A 203 28.25 -4.36 -6.75
C ILE A 203 27.43 -3.11 -6.36
N SER A 204 28.10 -1.97 -6.16
CA SER A 204 27.42 -0.70 -5.84
C SER A 204 26.46 -0.25 -6.95
N THR A 205 26.90 -0.34 -8.21
CA THR A 205 26.06 -0.01 -9.37
C THR A 205 24.85 -0.93 -9.46
N LYS A 206 25.04 -2.24 -9.29
CA LYS A 206 23.94 -3.22 -9.25
C LYS A 206 22.95 -2.89 -8.12
N GLY A 207 23.44 -2.56 -6.94
CA GLY A 207 22.60 -2.17 -5.81
C GLY A 207 21.76 -0.93 -6.11
N ARG A 208 22.35 0.11 -6.72
CA ARG A 208 21.61 1.32 -7.14
C ARG A 208 20.52 1.00 -8.16
N ILE A 209 20.82 0.15 -9.16
CA ILE A 209 19.82 -0.30 -10.14
C ILE A 209 18.67 -1.02 -9.46
N GLN A 210 18.94 -1.93 -8.52
CA GLN A 210 17.93 -2.65 -7.78
C GLN A 210 17.02 -1.72 -6.97
N VAL A 211 17.59 -0.75 -6.26
CA VAL A 211 16.82 0.25 -5.50
C VAL A 211 15.93 1.07 -6.44
N GLN A 212 16.47 1.61 -7.53
CA GLN A 212 15.72 2.40 -8.50
C GLN A 212 14.59 1.58 -9.15
N ALA A 213 14.86 0.32 -9.51
CA ALA A 213 13.88 -0.58 -10.09
C ALA A 213 12.74 -0.86 -9.09
N THR A 214 13.07 -1.10 -7.81
CA THR A 214 12.07 -1.30 -6.76
C THR A 214 11.21 -0.06 -6.56
N LEU A 215 11.81 1.13 -6.50
CA LEU A 215 11.07 2.39 -6.36
C LEU A 215 10.13 2.63 -7.55
N SER A 216 10.59 2.37 -8.78
CA SER A 216 9.76 2.52 -9.98
C SER A 216 8.60 1.52 -10.00
N ALA A 217 8.85 0.26 -9.62
CA ALA A 217 7.80 -0.74 -9.48
C ALA A 217 6.78 -0.34 -8.40
N LEU A 218 7.22 0.14 -7.24
CA LEU A 218 6.34 0.62 -6.18
C LEU A 218 5.49 1.80 -6.63
N LYS A 219 6.08 2.74 -7.38
CA LYS A 219 5.37 3.90 -7.91
C LYS A 219 4.29 3.50 -8.91
N GLU A 220 4.59 2.56 -9.81
CA GLU A 220 3.62 2.01 -10.75
C GLU A 220 2.46 1.32 -10.02
N MET A 221 2.76 0.49 -9.03
CA MET A 221 1.76 -0.21 -8.24
C MET A 221 0.91 0.72 -7.37
N ALA A 222 1.50 1.80 -6.85
CA ALA A 222 0.74 2.85 -6.18
C ALA A 222 -0.26 3.50 -7.14
N GLY A 223 0.15 3.76 -8.39
CA GLY A 223 -0.74 4.22 -9.46
C GLY A 223 -1.91 3.25 -9.71
N TRP A 224 -1.65 1.95 -9.81
CA TRP A 224 -2.73 0.95 -9.96
C TRP A 224 -3.67 0.91 -8.77
N THR A 225 -3.15 1.11 -7.56
CA THR A 225 -3.98 1.18 -6.34
C THR A 225 -4.89 2.41 -6.35
N ILE A 226 -4.45 3.55 -6.89
CA ILE A 226 -5.28 4.74 -7.09
C ILE A 226 -6.47 4.41 -7.99
N TYR A 227 -6.19 3.84 -9.18
CA TYR A 227 -7.25 3.46 -10.13
C TYR A 227 -8.20 2.41 -9.53
N GLY A 228 -7.66 1.38 -8.87
CA GLY A 228 -8.45 0.36 -8.20
C GLY A 228 -9.40 0.93 -7.14
N GLY A 229 -8.90 1.85 -6.31
CA GLY A 229 -9.71 2.52 -5.30
C GLY A 229 -10.79 3.42 -5.89
N LEU A 230 -10.49 4.15 -6.98
CA LEU A 230 -11.47 4.97 -7.69
C LEU A 230 -12.56 4.10 -8.35
N ILE A 231 -12.18 2.99 -8.97
CA ILE A 231 -13.14 2.04 -9.56
C ILE A 231 -14.05 1.48 -8.46
N CYS A 232 -13.51 1.09 -7.30
CA CYS A 232 -14.31 0.63 -6.18
C CYS A 232 -15.25 1.73 -5.65
N MET A 233 -14.79 2.98 -5.59
CA MET A 233 -15.62 4.13 -5.21
C MET A 233 -16.79 4.33 -6.16
N ILE A 234 -16.55 4.31 -7.47
CA ILE A 234 -17.59 4.44 -8.50
C ILE A 234 -18.56 3.25 -8.41
N PHE A 235 -18.04 2.04 -8.30
CA PHE A 235 -18.85 0.84 -8.16
C PHE A 235 -19.81 0.93 -6.97
N VAL A 236 -19.32 1.36 -5.81
CA VAL A 236 -20.13 1.55 -4.62
C VAL A 236 -21.21 2.63 -4.84
N LEU A 237 -20.90 3.69 -5.58
CA LEU A 237 -21.84 4.76 -5.88
C LEU A 237 -22.94 4.35 -6.86
N VAL A 238 -22.67 3.45 -7.79
CA VAL A 238 -23.63 2.99 -8.80
C VAL A 238 -24.55 1.89 -8.27
N VAL A 239 -24.03 1.00 -7.42
CA VAL A 239 -24.81 -0.13 -6.92
C VAL A 239 -25.99 0.35 -6.05
N PRO A 240 -27.20 -0.19 -6.28
CA PRO A 240 -28.37 0.16 -5.45
C PRO A 240 -28.24 -0.47 -4.06
N TYR A 241 -28.27 0.36 -3.04
CA TYR A 241 -28.33 -0.06 -1.64
C TYR A 241 -29.77 -0.04 -1.12
N PRO A 242 -30.19 -1.02 -0.33
CA PRO A 242 -31.47 -0.98 0.34
C PRO A 242 -31.52 0.19 1.32
N LYS A 243 -32.70 0.85 1.39
CA LYS A 243 -32.92 1.94 2.35
C LYS A 243 -32.57 1.48 3.77
N ARG A 244 -31.86 2.34 4.50
CA ARG A 244 -31.52 2.11 5.90
C ARG A 244 -32.81 2.08 6.72
N LYS A 245 -33.08 1.00 7.45
CA LYS A 245 -34.09 1.02 8.50
C LYS A 245 -33.48 1.77 9.68
N LEU A 246 -33.97 2.97 9.96
CA LEU A 246 -33.68 3.63 11.23
C LEU A 246 -34.26 2.72 12.32
N LEU A 247 -33.42 2.31 13.26
CA LEU A 247 -33.89 1.71 14.50
C LEU A 247 -34.59 2.84 15.27
N THR A 248 -35.91 2.92 15.14
CA THR A 248 -36.78 3.68 16.03
C THR A 248 -36.89 2.92 17.33
#